data_62ee9fa5172e523bec9e5ae07a692145
#
_entry.id   62ee9fa5172e523bec9e5ae07a692145
#
_cell.length_a   1.000
_cell.length_b   1.000
_cell.length_c   1.000
_cell.angle_alpha   90.00
_cell.angle_beta   90.00
_cell.angle_gamma   90.00
#
_symmetry.space_group_name_H-M   'P 1'
#
loop_
_entity.id
_entity.type
_entity.pdbx_description
1 polymer ?
#
loop_
_entity_poly.entity_id
_entity_poly.type
_entity_poly.pdbx_seq_one_letter_code
_entity_poly.pdbx_strand_id
1 'polypeptide(L)' 'MPDTGISSKAMSIMNSFINDAFERIAVEAGKLVRYNKKGTLSSREIQTAVRLILPGELAKHAVSEGTKAVTKYTSNA' A
#
# COMPACT_ATOMS: atom_id res chain seq x y z
N MET A 1 0.21 -1.68 -27.55
CA MET A 1 -0.01 -2.44 -26.35
C MET A 1 -0.39 -3.86 -26.67
N PRO A 2 0.35 -4.81 -26.19
CA PRO A 2 -0.05 -6.18 -26.42
C PRO A 2 -1.42 -6.43 -25.81
N ASP A 3 -2.13 -7.29 -26.44
CA ASP A 3 -3.43 -7.70 -25.96
C ASP A 3 -3.27 -8.56 -24.72
N THR A 4 -3.56 -8.00 -23.58
CA THR A 4 -3.46 -8.70 -22.32
C THR A 4 -4.75 -9.37 -21.92
N GLY A 5 -5.79 -9.19 -22.72
CA GLY A 5 -7.10 -9.74 -22.40
C GLY A 5 -7.88 -8.93 -21.38
N ILE A 6 -7.42 -7.71 -21.04
CA ILE A 6 -8.16 -6.87 -20.13
C ILE A 6 -8.79 -5.70 -20.90
N SER A 7 -10.07 -5.49 -20.72
CA SER A 7 -10.79 -4.40 -21.40
C SER A 7 -10.53 -3.07 -20.73
N SER A 8 -10.84 -1.97 -21.44
CA SER A 8 -10.73 -0.63 -20.87
C SER A 8 -11.62 -0.47 -19.65
N LYS A 9 -12.80 -1.06 -19.70
CA LYS A 9 -13.73 -1.00 -18.57
C LYS A 9 -13.16 -1.73 -17.34
N ALA A 10 -12.60 -2.91 -17.56
CA ALA A 10 -11.98 -3.66 -16.48
C ALA A 10 -10.80 -2.91 -15.88
N MET A 11 -10.00 -2.28 -16.73
CA MET A 11 -8.88 -1.47 -16.28
C MET A 11 -9.36 -0.28 -15.44
N SER A 12 -10.44 0.37 -15.85
CA SER A 12 -11.02 1.48 -15.11
C SER A 12 -11.48 1.04 -13.72
N ILE A 13 -12.12 -0.13 -13.64
CA ILE A 13 -12.57 -0.69 -12.37
C ILE A 13 -11.38 -0.99 -11.46
N MET A 14 -10.33 -1.59 -12.03
CA MET A 14 -9.12 -1.89 -11.26
C MET A 14 -8.45 -0.62 -10.74
N ASN A 15 -8.36 0.40 -11.57
CA ASN A 15 -7.77 1.68 -11.16
C ASN A 15 -8.56 2.31 -10.01
N SER A 16 -9.89 2.29 -10.09
CA SER A 16 -10.74 2.81 -9.03
C SER A 16 -10.55 2.05 -7.74
N PHE A 17 -10.48 0.73 -7.84
CA PHE A 17 -10.28 -0.12 -6.66
C PHE A 17 -8.93 0.18 -5.99
N ILE A 18 -7.87 0.28 -6.79
CA ILE A 18 -6.53 0.56 -6.27
C ILE A 18 -6.49 1.95 -5.62
N ASN A 19 -7.09 2.94 -6.26
CA ASN A 19 -7.12 4.29 -5.71
C ASN A 19 -7.89 4.34 -4.39
N ASP A 20 -9.01 3.64 -4.29
CA ASP A 20 -9.79 3.58 -3.06
C ASP A 20 -9.01 2.90 -1.94
N ALA A 21 -8.36 1.79 -2.24
CA ALA A 21 -7.56 1.07 -1.26
C ALA A 21 -6.41 1.93 -0.77
N PHE A 22 -5.73 2.60 -1.69
CA PHE A 22 -4.62 3.49 -1.37
C PHE A 22 -5.08 4.62 -0.46
N GLU A 23 -6.22 5.24 -0.78
CA GLU A 23 -6.76 6.32 0.03
C GLU A 23 -7.09 5.86 1.44
N ARG A 24 -7.68 4.68 1.57
CA ARG A 24 -8.02 4.13 2.88
C ARG A 24 -6.77 3.83 3.70
N ILE A 25 -5.73 3.31 3.06
CA ILE A 25 -4.46 3.05 3.73
C ILE A 25 -3.82 4.37 4.18
N ALA A 26 -3.86 5.39 3.32
CA ALA A 26 -3.30 6.70 3.66
C ALA A 26 -4.01 7.34 4.85
N VAL A 27 -5.33 7.26 4.89
CA VAL A 27 -6.11 7.78 6.00
C VAL A 27 -5.76 7.05 7.30
N GLU A 28 -5.68 5.73 7.22
CA GLU A 28 -5.37 4.92 8.40
C GLU A 28 -3.94 5.18 8.89
N ALA A 29 -3.00 5.29 7.99
CA ALA A 29 -1.62 5.62 8.33
C ALA A 29 -1.53 6.99 8.98
N GLY A 30 -2.31 7.96 8.50
CA GLY A 30 -2.36 9.29 9.09
C GLY A 30 -2.84 9.27 10.54
N LYS A 31 -3.81 8.43 10.85
CA LYS A 31 -4.27 8.26 12.23
C LYS A 31 -3.16 7.70 13.11
N LEU A 32 -2.42 6.73 12.60
CA LEU A 32 -1.33 6.12 13.35
C LEU A 32 -0.19 7.11 13.62
N VAL A 33 0.07 7.97 12.66
CA VAL A 33 1.07 9.05 12.84
C VAL A 33 0.69 9.95 14.00
N ARG A 34 -0.60 10.26 14.14
CA ARG A 34 -1.06 11.10 15.25
C ARG A 34 -0.86 10.45 16.61
N TYR A 35 -0.79 9.14 16.66
CA TYR A 35 -0.59 8.41 17.90
C TYR A 35 0.87 8.16 18.22
N ASN A 36 1.77 8.25 17.25
CA ASN A 36 3.16 8.01 17.55
C ASN A 36 3.78 9.31 18.09
N LYS A 37 4.79 9.15 18.93
CA LYS A 37 5.37 10.29 19.65
C LYS A 37 6.14 11.23 18.75
N LYS A 38 6.59 10.75 17.60
CA LYS A 38 7.39 11.54 16.67
C LYS A 38 6.55 12.29 15.66
N GLY A 39 5.28 11.93 15.52
CA GLY A 39 4.42 12.48 14.48
C GLY A 39 4.97 12.21 13.09
N THR A 40 5.64 11.09 12.90
CA THR A 40 6.37 10.77 11.67
C THR A 40 5.74 9.59 10.95
N LEU A 41 5.61 9.72 9.65
CA LEU A 41 5.16 8.63 8.79
C LEU A 41 6.37 7.78 8.40
N SER A 42 6.43 6.59 8.94
CA SER A 42 7.51 5.65 8.62
C SER A 42 6.90 4.38 8.02
N SER A 43 7.75 3.45 7.63
CA SER A 43 7.30 2.18 7.08
C SER A 43 6.44 1.41 8.09
N ARG A 44 6.64 1.61 9.37
CA ARG A 44 5.88 0.94 10.41
C ARG A 44 4.41 1.31 10.36
N GLU A 45 4.09 2.60 10.22
CA GLU A 45 2.71 3.06 10.13
C GLU A 45 2.04 2.56 8.86
N ILE A 46 2.78 2.56 7.75
CA ILE A 46 2.27 2.06 6.49
C ILE A 46 1.97 0.56 6.58
N GLN A 47 2.87 -0.23 7.14
CA GLN A 47 2.66 -1.67 7.31
C GLN A 47 1.44 -1.96 8.17
N THR A 48 1.29 -1.23 9.27
CA THR A 48 0.15 -1.41 10.16
C THR A 48 -1.14 -1.07 9.44
N ALA A 49 -1.16 0.05 8.71
CA ALA A 49 -2.34 0.46 7.95
C ALA A 49 -2.71 -0.58 6.89
N VAL A 50 -1.71 -1.11 6.19
CA VAL A 50 -1.93 -2.15 5.17
C VAL A 50 -2.60 -3.37 5.81
N ARG A 51 -2.11 -3.80 6.97
CA ARG A 51 -2.68 -4.95 7.67
C ARG A 51 -4.11 -4.70 8.14
N LEU A 52 -4.44 -3.45 8.46
CA LEU A 52 -5.79 -3.09 8.89
C LEU A 52 -6.78 -3.02 7.73
N ILE A 53 -6.31 -2.61 6.56
CA ILE A 53 -7.21 -2.32 5.43
C ILE A 53 -7.34 -3.51 4.48
N LEU A 54 -6.26 -4.20 4.17
CA LEU A 54 -6.29 -5.29 3.21
C LEU A 54 -6.62 -6.62 3.86
N PRO A 55 -7.27 -7.54 3.11
CA PRO A 55 -7.43 -8.92 3.58
C PRO A 55 -6.08 -9.53 3.96
N GLY A 56 -6.06 -10.40 4.96
CA GLY A 56 -4.84 -10.94 5.53
C GLY A 56 -3.80 -11.45 4.54
N GLU A 57 -4.24 -12.23 3.55
CA GLU A 57 -3.31 -12.76 2.55
C GLU A 57 -2.71 -11.67 1.68
N LEU A 58 -3.51 -10.71 1.26
CA LEU A 58 -3.02 -9.58 0.47
C LEU A 58 -2.10 -8.69 1.31
N ALA A 59 -2.46 -8.45 2.56
CA ALA A 59 -1.65 -7.65 3.46
C ALA A 59 -0.26 -8.27 3.63
N LYS A 60 -0.20 -9.58 3.80
CA LYS A 60 1.03 -10.33 3.95
C LYS A 60 1.94 -10.14 2.74
N HIS A 61 1.39 -10.30 1.55
CA HIS A 61 2.14 -10.11 0.31
C HIS A 61 2.60 -8.66 0.14
N ALA A 62 1.70 -7.71 0.42
CA ALA A 62 2.02 -6.29 0.27
C ALA A 62 3.15 -5.87 1.22
N VAL A 63 3.09 -6.31 2.47
CA VAL A 63 4.14 -5.99 3.45
C VAL A 63 5.46 -6.61 3.04
N SER A 64 5.44 -7.86 2.59
CA SER A 64 6.65 -8.56 2.16
C SER A 64 7.31 -7.84 0.98
N GLU A 65 6.53 -7.49 -0.04
CA GLU A 65 7.05 -6.79 -1.21
C GLU A 65 7.51 -5.38 -0.86
N GLY A 66 6.76 -4.69 -0.02
CA GLY A 66 7.14 -3.36 0.45
C GLY A 66 8.46 -3.37 1.22
N THR A 67 8.67 -4.37 2.06
CA THR A 67 9.90 -4.52 2.84
C THR A 67 11.09 -4.74 1.91
N LYS A 68 10.92 -5.58 0.90
CA LYS A 68 11.97 -5.81 -0.11
C LYS A 68 12.30 -4.52 -0.85
N ALA A 69 11.29 -3.76 -1.24
CA ALA A 69 11.46 -2.52 -1.97
C ALA A 69 12.24 -1.49 -1.14
N VAL A 70 11.90 -1.35 0.14
CA VAL A 70 12.58 -0.42 1.04
C VAL A 70 14.05 -0.84 1.21
N THR A 71 14.32 -2.12 1.43
CA THR A 71 15.66 -2.64 1.56
C THR A 71 16.49 -2.33 0.32
N LYS A 72 15.91 -2.57 -0.85
CA LYS A 72 16.58 -2.31 -2.12
C LYS A 72 16.87 -0.82 -2.31
N TYR A 73 15.90 0.01 -1.98
CA TYR A 73 16.04 1.46 -2.10
C TYR A 73 17.16 1.98 -1.21
N THR A 74 17.19 1.55 0.04
CA THR A 74 18.20 2.01 0.99
C THR A 74 19.59 1.48 0.65
N SER A 75 19.69 0.27 0.10
CA SER A 75 20.96 -0.31 -0.32
C SER A 75 21.60 0.44 -1.49
N ASN A 76 20.75 1.04 -2.32
CA ASN A 76 21.19 1.74 -3.52
C ASN A 76 21.36 3.26 -3.29
N ALA A 77 21.01 3.72 -2.13
CA ALA A 77 21.01 5.16 -1.84
C ALA A 77 22.43 5.72 -1.53
#